data_9ce217ccf48098174c168b7c427a2e2a
#
_entry.id   9ce217ccf48098174c168b7c427a2e2a
#
_cell.length_a   1.000
_cell.length_b   1.000
_cell.length_c   1.000
_cell.angle_alpha   90.00
_cell.angle_beta   90.00
_cell.angle_gamma   90.00
#
_symmetry.space_group_name_H-M   'P 1'
#
loop_
_entity.id
_entity.type
_entity.pdbx_description
1 polymer ?
#
loop_
_entity_poly.entity_id
_entity_poly.type
_entity_poly.pdbx_seq_one_letter_code
_entity_poly.pdbx_strand_id
1 'polypeptide(L)'
;MTSSADAMNTAYRTLAHRAWDTNRTRAAELAGLVSAWGRAGVLAAEQRERGRSIAHSLRGSAGTFGHDDAAAAADELERILASGPGNPSLDVAENLVARIEAALAQAPDLAL
;
A
#
# COMPACT_ATOMS: atom_id res chain seq x y z
N MET A 1 -22.00 -28.80 -12.28
CA MET A 1 -20.63 -29.24 -11.99
C MET A 1 -19.67 -28.10 -12.26
N THR A 2 -18.86 -27.72 -11.27
CA THR A 2 -17.92 -26.63 -11.39
C THR A 2 -16.69 -27.08 -12.17
N SER A 3 -16.26 -26.33 -13.18
CA SER A 3 -15.06 -26.66 -13.92
C SER A 3 -13.81 -26.29 -13.12
N SER A 4 -12.64 -26.83 -13.49
CA SER A 4 -11.36 -26.45 -12.88
C SER A 4 -11.07 -24.98 -13.05
N ALA A 5 -11.44 -24.39 -14.20
CA ALA A 5 -11.26 -22.96 -14.45
C ALA A 5 -12.11 -22.12 -13.48
N ASP A 6 -13.36 -22.54 -13.22
CA ASP A 6 -14.24 -21.84 -12.28
C ASP A 6 -13.70 -21.92 -10.85
N ALA A 7 -13.18 -23.08 -10.45
CA ALA A 7 -12.56 -23.26 -9.14
C ALA A 7 -11.32 -22.37 -8.97
N MET A 8 -10.47 -22.29 -10.00
CA MET A 8 -9.28 -21.44 -10.00
C MET A 8 -9.65 -19.96 -9.94
N ASN A 9 -10.68 -19.53 -10.68
CA ASN A 9 -11.16 -18.16 -10.65
C ASN A 9 -11.69 -17.78 -9.26
N THR A 10 -12.44 -18.70 -8.62
CA THR A 10 -12.94 -18.48 -7.27
C THR A 10 -11.80 -18.35 -6.27
N ALA A 11 -10.78 -19.23 -6.36
CA ALA A 11 -9.61 -19.17 -5.50
C ALA A 11 -8.83 -17.86 -5.70
N TYR A 12 -8.64 -17.42 -6.95
CA TYR A 12 -7.98 -16.16 -7.25
C TYR A 12 -8.73 -14.96 -6.66
N ARG A 13 -10.05 -14.93 -6.82
CA ARG A 13 -10.89 -13.85 -6.28
C ARG A 13 -10.79 -13.78 -4.76
N THR A 14 -10.80 -14.94 -4.09
CA THR A 14 -10.66 -15.01 -2.64
C THR A 14 -9.31 -14.43 -2.21
N LEU A 15 -8.22 -14.81 -2.89
CA LEU A 15 -6.89 -14.27 -2.60
C LEU A 15 -6.83 -12.77 -2.85
N ALA A 16 -7.41 -12.30 -3.94
CA ALA A 16 -7.42 -10.87 -4.28
C ALA A 16 -8.18 -10.05 -3.24
N HIS A 17 -9.32 -10.55 -2.75
CA HIS A 17 -10.09 -9.86 -1.71
C HIS A 17 -9.34 -9.83 -0.38
N ARG A 18 -8.68 -10.92 0.00
CA ARG A 18 -7.84 -10.96 1.21
C ARG A 18 -6.67 -9.99 1.10
N ALA A 19 -6.02 -9.95 -0.07
CA ALA A 19 -4.93 -9.01 -0.32
C ALA A 19 -5.43 -7.57 -0.25
N TRP A 20 -6.61 -7.29 -0.78
CA TRP A 20 -7.23 -5.97 -0.70
C TRP A 20 -7.44 -5.54 0.74
N ASP A 21 -8.03 -6.40 1.57
CA ASP A 21 -8.23 -6.12 3.00
C ASP A 21 -6.91 -5.87 3.71
N THR A 22 -5.90 -6.70 3.46
CA THR A 22 -4.57 -6.53 4.05
C THR A 22 -3.93 -5.22 3.61
N ASN A 23 -4.05 -4.87 2.32
CA ASN A 23 -3.48 -3.64 1.79
C ASN A 23 -4.18 -2.39 2.34
N ARG A 24 -5.48 -2.46 2.59
CA ARG A 24 -6.20 -1.37 3.26
C ARG A 24 -5.71 -1.16 4.68
N THR A 25 -5.43 -2.23 5.41
CA THR A 25 -4.83 -2.16 6.75
C THR A 25 -3.42 -1.55 6.67
N ARG A 26 -2.61 -1.96 5.69
CA ARG A 26 -1.28 -1.40 5.46
C ARG A 26 -1.35 0.09 5.16
N ALA A 27 -2.29 0.50 4.33
CA ALA A 27 -2.50 1.92 4.01
C ALA A 27 -2.86 2.73 5.25
N ALA A 28 -3.71 2.19 6.12
CA ALA A 28 -4.07 2.83 7.38
C ALA A 28 -2.87 2.98 8.31
N GLU A 29 -1.99 1.97 8.38
CA GLU A 29 -0.75 2.06 9.16
C GLU A 29 0.17 3.14 8.60
N LEU A 30 0.33 3.22 7.28
CA LEU A 30 1.13 4.26 6.64
C LEU A 30 0.56 5.65 6.92
N ALA A 31 -0.76 5.81 6.87
CA ALA A 31 -1.42 7.06 7.21
C ALA A 31 -1.12 7.48 8.65
N GLY A 32 -1.15 6.53 9.58
CA GLY A 32 -0.82 6.77 10.98
C GLY A 32 0.62 7.21 11.18
N LEU A 33 1.57 6.56 10.49
CA LEU A 33 2.99 6.92 10.55
C LEU A 33 3.25 8.32 9.99
N VAL A 34 2.64 8.64 8.86
CA VAL A 34 2.80 9.96 8.23
C VAL A 34 2.15 11.05 9.09
N SER A 35 1.00 10.78 9.68
CA SER A 35 0.36 11.72 10.62
C SER A 35 1.23 11.98 11.85
N ALA A 36 1.82 10.93 12.41
CA ALA A 36 2.74 11.06 13.55
C ALA A 36 3.97 11.88 13.17
N TRP A 37 4.51 11.67 11.99
CA TRP A 37 5.62 12.48 11.45
C TRP A 37 5.22 13.96 11.36
N GLY A 38 4.04 14.25 10.83
CA GLY A 38 3.54 15.62 10.74
C GLY A 38 3.40 16.30 12.10
N ARG A 39 2.93 15.57 13.12
CA ARG A 39 2.78 16.12 14.48
C ARG A 39 4.13 16.33 15.18
N ALA A 40 5.06 15.40 15.00
CA ALA A 40 6.36 15.43 15.66
C ALA A 40 7.40 16.28 14.93
N GLY A 41 7.19 16.52 13.64
CA GLY A 41 8.16 17.20 12.78
C GLY A 41 9.33 16.32 12.37
N VAL A 42 9.39 15.09 12.85
CA VAL A 42 10.47 14.13 12.55
C VAL A 42 9.90 12.72 12.59
N LEU A 43 10.48 11.85 11.78
CA LEU A 43 10.14 10.44 11.77
C LEU A 43 11.31 9.66 12.38
N ALA A 44 11.03 8.94 13.47
CA ALA A 44 12.04 8.12 14.14
C ALA A 44 12.53 7.01 13.20
N ALA A 45 13.79 6.60 13.37
CA ALA A 45 14.42 5.61 12.50
C ALA A 45 13.63 4.29 12.45
N GLU A 46 13.12 3.82 13.57
CA GLU A 46 12.31 2.59 13.64
C GLU A 46 10.99 2.75 12.88
N GLN A 47 10.35 3.90 13.00
CA GLN A 47 9.10 4.20 12.30
C GLN A 47 9.34 4.29 10.79
N ARG A 48 10.45 4.90 10.38
CA ARG A 48 10.82 4.98 8.97
C ARG A 48 11.01 3.60 8.37
N GLU A 49 11.75 2.73 9.07
CA GLU A 49 11.98 1.36 8.60
C GLU A 49 10.67 0.56 8.57
N ARG A 50 9.81 0.75 9.56
CA ARG A 50 8.49 0.13 9.56
C ARG A 50 7.66 0.58 8.36
N GLY A 51 7.62 1.87 8.10
CA GLY A 51 6.88 2.44 6.96
C GLY A 51 7.43 1.95 5.63
N ARG A 52 8.76 1.89 5.51
CA ARG A 52 9.43 1.38 4.30
C ARG A 52 9.02 -0.07 4.03
N SER A 53 9.03 -0.91 5.06
CA SER A 53 8.66 -2.31 4.96
C SER A 53 7.19 -2.49 4.55
N ILE A 54 6.29 -1.70 5.16
CA ILE A 54 4.87 -1.73 4.84
C ILE A 54 4.64 -1.30 3.38
N ALA A 55 5.26 -0.21 2.96
CA ALA A 55 5.14 0.29 1.59
C ALA A 55 5.66 -0.73 0.58
N HIS A 56 6.78 -1.40 0.88
CA HIS A 56 7.33 -2.45 0.04
C HIS A 56 6.34 -3.61 -0.15
N SER A 57 5.76 -4.09 0.94
CA SER A 57 4.78 -5.18 0.91
C SER A 57 3.52 -4.78 0.15
N LEU A 58 3.03 -3.56 0.39
CA LEU A 58 1.85 -3.04 -0.29
C LEU A 58 2.09 -2.93 -1.79
N ARG A 59 3.26 -2.42 -2.21
CA ARG A 59 3.63 -2.31 -3.62
C ARG A 59 3.53 -3.66 -4.33
N GLY A 60 4.14 -4.68 -3.74
CA GLY A 60 4.14 -6.03 -4.34
C GLY A 60 2.74 -6.61 -4.44
N SER A 61 1.98 -6.57 -3.36
CA SER A 61 0.64 -7.15 -3.30
C SER A 61 -0.35 -6.39 -4.17
N ALA A 62 -0.36 -5.06 -4.11
CA ALA A 62 -1.27 -4.24 -4.91
C ALA A 62 -1.01 -4.42 -6.41
N GLY A 63 0.26 -4.48 -6.81
CA GLY A 63 0.62 -4.71 -8.21
C GLY A 63 0.17 -6.08 -8.71
N THR A 64 0.31 -7.11 -7.88
CA THR A 64 -0.10 -8.47 -8.24
C THR A 64 -1.61 -8.55 -8.49
N PHE A 65 -2.41 -7.81 -7.75
CA PHE A 65 -3.87 -7.90 -7.82
C PHE A 65 -4.53 -6.72 -8.54
N GLY A 66 -3.78 -5.97 -9.34
CA GLY A 66 -4.34 -4.99 -10.27
C GLY A 66 -4.57 -3.58 -9.74
N HIS A 67 -4.16 -3.29 -8.51
CA HIS A 67 -4.20 -1.93 -7.97
C HIS A 67 -2.90 -1.18 -8.34
N ASP A 68 -2.73 -0.90 -9.63
CA ASP A 68 -1.48 -0.34 -10.16
C ASP A 68 -1.18 1.06 -9.63
N ASP A 69 -2.20 1.88 -9.42
CA ASP A 69 -2.02 3.23 -8.86
C ASP A 69 -1.52 3.17 -7.42
N ALA A 70 -2.08 2.25 -6.62
CA ALA A 70 -1.62 2.03 -5.25
C ALA A 70 -0.19 1.51 -5.23
N ALA A 71 0.15 0.59 -6.14
CA ALA A 71 1.49 0.03 -6.25
C ALA A 71 2.51 1.11 -6.62
N ALA A 72 2.19 1.97 -7.58
CA ALA A 72 3.07 3.06 -8.00
C ALA A 72 3.31 4.08 -6.88
N ALA A 73 2.25 4.46 -6.17
CA ALA A 73 2.37 5.39 -5.05
C ALA A 73 3.16 4.77 -3.88
N ALA A 74 2.95 3.49 -3.61
CA ALA A 74 3.69 2.77 -2.57
C ALA A 74 5.18 2.67 -2.91
N ASP A 75 5.52 2.46 -4.19
CA ASP A 75 6.91 2.43 -4.65
C ASP A 75 7.61 3.76 -4.40
N GLU A 76 6.97 4.88 -4.73
CA GLU A 76 7.52 6.19 -4.46
C GLU A 76 7.67 6.46 -2.97
N LEU A 77 6.69 6.06 -2.16
CA LEU A 77 6.74 6.22 -0.71
C LEU A 77 7.88 5.39 -0.11
N GLU A 78 8.07 4.18 -0.59
CA GLU A 78 9.19 3.33 -0.16
C GLU A 78 10.53 4.04 -0.39
N ARG A 79 10.72 4.65 -1.57
CA ARG A 79 11.95 5.38 -1.90
C ARG A 79 12.16 6.57 -0.98
N ILE A 80 11.12 7.33 -0.68
CA ILE A 80 11.20 8.47 0.23
C ILE A 80 11.64 8.00 1.61
N LEU A 81 11.03 6.94 2.12
CA LEU A 81 11.35 6.41 3.44
C LEU A 81 12.74 5.78 3.49
N ALA A 82 13.23 5.25 2.37
CA ALA A 82 14.58 4.70 2.27
C ALA A 82 15.67 5.77 2.18
N SER A 83 15.34 6.99 1.74
CA SER A 83 16.33 8.04 1.47
C SER A 83 16.90 8.69 2.74
N GLY A 84 16.37 8.35 3.90
CA GLY A 84 16.92 8.77 5.18
C GLY A 84 16.36 10.09 5.70
N PRO A 85 16.83 10.52 6.88
CA PRO A 85 16.20 11.60 7.64
C PRO A 85 16.40 13.01 7.07
N GLY A 86 17.26 13.19 6.12
CA GLY A 86 17.55 14.50 5.53
C GLY A 86 16.60 14.95 4.44
N ASN A 87 15.61 14.13 4.09
CA ASN A 87 14.70 14.43 3.00
C ASN A 87 13.40 15.04 3.51
N PRO A 88 13.12 16.32 3.23
CA PRO A 88 11.92 16.99 3.71
C PRO A 88 10.72 16.70 2.81
N SER A 89 10.25 15.47 2.78
CA SER A 89 9.20 15.03 1.86
C SER A 89 7.88 14.71 2.54
N LEU A 90 7.58 15.34 3.67
CA LEU A 90 6.32 15.09 4.39
C LEU A 90 5.10 15.34 3.50
N ASP A 91 5.05 16.48 2.81
CA ASP A 91 3.93 16.81 1.94
C ASP A 91 3.75 15.78 0.83
N VAL A 92 4.85 15.34 0.25
CA VAL A 92 4.84 14.30 -0.78
C VAL A 92 4.36 12.98 -0.19
N ALA A 93 4.85 12.62 1.00
CA ALA A 93 4.41 11.40 1.68
C ALA A 93 2.91 11.43 1.98
N GLU A 94 2.40 12.56 2.45
CA GLU A 94 0.96 12.73 2.71
C GLU A 94 0.14 12.55 1.43
N ASN A 95 0.58 13.13 0.33
CA ASN A 95 -0.09 12.99 -0.97
C ASN A 95 -0.05 11.55 -1.47
N LEU A 96 1.07 10.87 -1.30
CA LEU A 96 1.21 9.46 -1.72
C LEU A 96 0.28 8.55 -0.91
N VAL A 97 0.20 8.75 0.40
CA VAL A 97 -0.72 7.99 1.25
C VAL A 97 -2.17 8.24 0.82
N ALA A 98 -2.54 9.48 0.53
CA ALA A 98 -3.89 9.80 0.04
C ALA A 98 -4.20 9.08 -1.28
N ARG A 99 -3.22 9.02 -2.19
CA ARG A 99 -3.38 8.29 -3.45
C ARG A 99 -3.55 6.78 -3.24
N ILE A 100 -2.78 6.21 -2.31
CA ILE A 100 -2.90 4.80 -1.96
C ILE A 100 -4.31 4.51 -1.42
N GLU A 101 -4.77 5.31 -0.48
CA GLU A 101 -6.09 5.13 0.12
C GLU A 101 -7.21 5.29 -0.92
N ALA A 102 -7.11 6.27 -1.80
CA ALA A 102 -8.09 6.48 -2.87
C ALA A 102 -8.12 5.29 -3.84
N ALA A 103 -6.95 4.78 -4.22
CA ALA A 103 -6.85 3.63 -5.13
C ALA A 103 -7.43 2.36 -4.50
N LEU A 104 -7.26 2.19 -3.18
CA LEU A 104 -7.76 1.01 -2.46
C LEU A 104 -9.20 1.17 -1.97
N ALA A 105 -9.85 2.31 -2.20
CA ALA A 105 -11.23 2.51 -1.82
C ALA A 105 -12.18 1.62 -2.63
N GLN A 106 -11.76 1.17 -3.80
CA GLN A 106 -12.53 0.28 -4.66
C GLN A 106 -11.95 -1.12 -4.65
N ALA A 107 -12.84 -2.12 -4.71
CA ALA A 107 -12.42 -3.51 -4.81
C ALA A 107 -11.56 -3.73 -6.05
N PRO A 108 -10.68 -4.76 -6.04
CA PRO A 108 -9.87 -5.06 -7.21
C PRO A 108 -10.74 -5.37 -8.42
N ASP A 109 -10.29 -4.90 -9.60
CA ASP A 109 -10.95 -5.24 -10.86
C ASP A 109 -10.50 -6.65 -11.26
N LEU A 110 -11.41 -7.58 -11.09
CA LEU A 110 -11.17 -9.00 -11.39
C LEU A 110 -11.85 -9.39 -12.69
N ALA A 111 -11.56 -8.68 -13.76
CA ALA A 111 -12.09 -8.97 -15.09
C ALA A 111 -11.50 -10.29 -15.61
N LEU A 112 -12.13 -11.38 -15.21
CA LEU A 112 -11.74 -12.74 -15.62
C LEU A 112 -12.71 -13.29 -16.64
#